data_e1ea0f8a4f058c9056b0c48efe70b790
#
_entry.id   e1ea0f8a4f058c9056b0c48efe70b790
#
_cell.length_a   1.000
_cell.length_b   1.000
_cell.length_c   1.000
_cell.angle_alpha   90.00
_cell.angle_beta   90.00
_cell.angle_gamma   90.00
#
_symmetry.space_group_name_H-M   'P 1'
#
loop_
_entity.id
_entity.type
_entity.pdbx_description
1 polymer ?
#
loop_
_entity_poly.entity_id
_entity_poly.type
_entity_poly.pdbx_seq_one_letter_code
_entity_poly.pdbx_strand_id
1 'polypeptide(L)'
;ERKDEVFALLRDFLSDIHLYLQQRSQFCDSKVAYVQQALEERFQDPSLTLQQLSDELHVTANYLGILYKKECGESFVAELTARRIDYAKQLLVTTQWRIHKISVDCGFSDPKYFAATFRRATTLTPSEYRSRFYGSAPQFDRKRC
;
A
#
# COMPACT_ATOMS: atom_id res chain seq x y z
N GLU A 1 7.03 19.22 -44.54
CA GLU A 1 5.66 18.88 -44.81
C GLU A 1 5.27 17.49 -44.30
N ARG A 2 6.03 16.42 -44.62
CA ARG A 2 5.83 15.08 -44.05
C ARG A 2 6.11 14.99 -42.55
N LYS A 3 7.04 15.80 -42.04
CA LYS A 3 7.39 15.81 -40.60
C LYS A 3 6.24 16.37 -39.74
N ASP A 4 5.55 17.39 -40.26
CA ASP A 4 4.44 18.02 -39.53
C ASP A 4 3.23 17.09 -39.41
N GLU A 5 2.95 16.31 -40.49
CA GLU A 5 1.90 15.28 -40.45
C GLU A 5 2.20 14.15 -39.47
N VAL A 6 3.47 13.69 -39.41
CA VAL A 6 3.90 12.66 -38.48
C VAL A 6 3.82 13.17 -37.05
N PHE A 7 4.22 14.42 -36.78
CA PHE A 7 4.10 15.03 -35.47
C PHE A 7 2.64 15.23 -35.02
N ALA A 8 1.76 15.56 -35.96
CA ALA A 8 0.33 15.66 -35.67
C ALA A 8 -0.27 14.29 -35.32
N LEU A 9 0.05 13.24 -36.05
CA LEU A 9 -0.39 11.85 -35.78
C LEU A 9 0.15 11.35 -34.44
N LEU A 10 1.42 11.61 -34.11
CA LEU A 10 2.00 11.25 -32.83
C LEU A 10 1.35 12.01 -31.66
N ARG A 11 1.03 13.28 -31.85
CA ARG A 11 0.33 14.08 -30.85
C ARG A 11 -1.06 13.53 -30.57
N ASP A 12 -1.81 13.23 -31.61
CA ASP A 12 -3.16 12.67 -31.51
C ASP A 12 -3.12 11.30 -30.82
N PHE A 13 -2.18 10.44 -31.20
CA PHE A 13 -1.98 9.13 -30.59
C PHE A 13 -1.62 9.23 -29.10
N LEU A 14 -0.72 10.16 -28.74
CA LEU A 14 -0.36 10.40 -27.35
C LEU A 14 -1.53 10.98 -26.55
N SER A 15 -2.34 11.84 -27.16
CA SER A 15 -3.56 12.38 -26.54
C SER A 15 -4.59 11.28 -26.29
N ASP A 16 -4.77 10.36 -27.24
CA ASP A 16 -5.67 9.21 -27.12
C ASP A 16 -5.20 8.26 -26.01
N ILE A 17 -3.90 7.97 -25.94
CA ILE A 17 -3.32 7.17 -24.85
C ILE A 17 -3.50 7.87 -23.51
N HIS A 18 -3.25 9.18 -23.45
CA HIS A 18 -3.42 9.96 -22.22
C HIS A 18 -4.88 9.95 -21.73
N LEU A 19 -5.81 10.15 -22.65
CA LEU A 19 -7.25 10.06 -22.39
C LEU A 19 -7.66 8.65 -21.93
N TYR A 20 -7.14 7.62 -22.59
CA TYR A 20 -7.39 6.22 -22.21
C TYR A 20 -6.85 5.90 -20.81
N LEU A 21 -5.65 6.36 -20.48
CA LEU A 21 -5.07 6.20 -19.14
C LEU A 21 -5.82 7.00 -18.08
N GLN A 22 -6.28 8.21 -18.38
CA GLN A 22 -7.13 9.00 -17.50
C GLN A 22 -8.49 8.34 -17.28
N GLN A 23 -9.11 7.81 -18.34
CA GLN A 23 -10.38 7.08 -18.21
C GLN A 23 -10.20 5.81 -17.37
N ARG A 24 -9.07 5.11 -17.51
CA ARG A 24 -8.75 3.93 -16.73
C ARG A 24 -8.53 4.27 -15.24
N SER A 25 -7.94 5.43 -14.93
CA SER A 25 -7.81 5.91 -13.55
C SER A 25 -9.16 6.40 -12.98
N GLN A 26 -10.09 6.86 -13.83
CA GLN A 26 -11.44 7.21 -13.42
C GLN A 26 -12.37 6.00 -13.28
N PHE A 27 -12.03 4.86 -13.90
CA PHE A 27 -12.74 3.59 -13.78
C PHE A 27 -12.12 2.63 -12.75
N CYS A 28 -11.33 3.15 -11.82
CA CYS A 28 -11.10 2.40 -10.60
C CYS A 28 -12.47 2.11 -9.99
N ASP A 29 -12.86 0.85 -9.89
CA ASP A 29 -14.14 0.48 -9.31
C ASP A 29 -14.28 1.23 -7.97
N SER A 30 -15.41 1.86 -7.74
CA SER A 30 -15.68 2.63 -6.52
C SER A 30 -15.43 1.82 -5.24
N LYS A 31 -15.57 0.49 -5.32
CA LYS A 31 -15.25 -0.45 -4.25
C LYS A 31 -13.75 -0.53 -3.98
N VAL A 32 -12.93 -0.57 -5.04
CA VAL A 32 -11.46 -0.57 -4.91
C VAL A 32 -10.98 0.76 -4.34
N ALA A 33 -11.54 1.88 -4.79
CA ALA A 33 -11.24 3.20 -4.23
C ALA A 33 -11.58 3.27 -2.73
N TYR A 34 -12.71 2.71 -2.32
CA TYR A 34 -13.10 2.61 -0.91
C TYR A 34 -12.09 1.81 -0.09
N VAL A 35 -11.66 0.65 -0.61
CA VAL A 35 -10.64 -0.19 0.05
C VAL A 35 -9.30 0.56 0.18
N GLN A 36 -8.88 1.25 -0.87
CA GLN A 36 -7.65 2.06 -0.83
C GLN A 36 -7.71 3.16 0.21
N GLN A 37 -8.83 3.87 0.29
CA GLN A 37 -9.05 4.89 1.31
C GLN A 37 -9.03 4.28 2.72
N ALA A 38 -9.69 3.15 2.93
CA ALA A 38 -9.67 2.46 4.21
C ALA A 38 -8.26 2.01 4.61
N LEU A 39 -7.44 1.55 3.65
CA LEU A 39 -6.04 1.23 3.88
C LEU A 39 -5.22 2.44 4.32
N GLU A 40 -5.47 3.61 3.76
CA GLU A 40 -4.76 4.83 4.12
C GLU A 40 -5.15 5.35 5.51
N GLU A 41 -6.43 5.33 5.82
CA GLU A 41 -6.97 5.94 7.05
C GLU A 41 -6.96 4.98 8.24
N ARG A 42 -7.09 3.67 8.00
CA ARG A 42 -7.36 2.67 9.04
C ARG A 42 -6.32 1.55 9.13
N PHE A 43 -5.16 1.66 8.50
CA PHE A 43 -4.14 0.60 8.53
C PHE A 43 -3.63 0.29 9.94
N GLN A 44 -3.70 1.25 10.86
CA GLN A 44 -3.30 1.10 12.27
C GLN A 44 -4.33 0.33 13.11
N ASP A 45 -5.55 0.19 12.59
CA ASP A 45 -6.59 -0.58 13.28
C ASP A 45 -6.32 -2.09 13.13
N PRO A 46 -6.07 -2.82 14.23
CA PRO A 46 -5.81 -4.26 14.16
C PRO A 46 -7.03 -5.06 13.69
N SER A 47 -8.23 -4.50 13.79
CA SER A 47 -9.47 -5.15 13.35
C SER A 47 -9.74 -5.00 11.85
N LEU A 48 -8.99 -4.16 11.14
CA LEU A 48 -9.20 -3.94 9.71
C LEU A 48 -8.94 -5.23 8.92
N THR A 49 -9.99 -5.76 8.33
CA THR A 49 -9.94 -6.97 7.49
C THR A 49 -10.72 -6.76 6.20
N LEU A 50 -10.40 -7.55 5.18
CA LEU A 50 -11.15 -7.55 3.93
C LEU A 50 -12.61 -7.95 4.15
N GLN A 51 -12.88 -8.86 5.10
CA GLN A 51 -14.24 -9.25 5.47
C GLN A 51 -15.05 -8.06 5.98
N GLN A 52 -14.48 -7.25 6.85
CA GLN A 52 -15.14 -6.04 7.36
C GLN A 52 -15.50 -5.08 6.23
N LEU A 53 -14.55 -4.80 5.33
CA LEU A 53 -14.77 -3.91 4.18
C LEU A 53 -15.80 -4.48 3.21
N SER A 54 -15.81 -5.80 3.00
CA SER A 54 -16.78 -6.45 2.15
C SER A 54 -18.20 -6.36 2.73
N ASP A 55 -18.34 -6.49 4.05
CA ASP A 55 -19.62 -6.32 4.74
C ASP A 55 -20.11 -4.86 4.62
N GLU A 56 -19.24 -3.89 4.79
CA GLU A 56 -19.55 -2.46 4.59
C GLU A 56 -20.02 -2.15 3.16
N LEU A 57 -19.46 -2.84 2.17
CA LEU A 57 -19.79 -2.67 0.75
C LEU A 57 -20.91 -3.60 0.25
N HIS A 58 -21.46 -4.46 1.11
CA HIS A 58 -22.49 -5.44 0.76
C HIS A 58 -22.09 -6.39 -0.37
N VAL A 59 -20.83 -6.82 -0.37
CA VAL A 59 -20.28 -7.81 -1.30
C VAL A 59 -19.61 -8.94 -0.54
N THR A 60 -19.23 -10.02 -1.23
CA THR A 60 -18.45 -11.09 -0.61
C THR A 60 -16.98 -10.73 -0.51
N ALA A 61 -16.30 -11.21 0.53
CA ALA A 61 -14.86 -11.00 0.70
C ALA A 61 -14.06 -11.60 -0.46
N ASN A 62 -14.49 -12.75 -0.97
CA ASN A 62 -13.86 -13.40 -2.12
C ASN A 62 -13.93 -12.53 -3.38
N TYR A 63 -15.10 -11.98 -3.69
CA TYR A 63 -15.28 -11.07 -4.82
C TYR A 63 -14.40 -9.81 -4.67
N LEU A 64 -14.46 -9.18 -3.51
CA LEU A 64 -13.70 -7.97 -3.25
C LEU A 64 -12.18 -8.21 -3.32
N GLY A 65 -11.72 -9.34 -2.80
CA GLY A 65 -10.29 -9.72 -2.84
C GLY A 65 -9.78 -9.93 -4.27
N ILE A 66 -10.56 -10.62 -5.11
CA ILE A 66 -10.22 -10.84 -6.52
C ILE A 66 -10.22 -9.52 -7.27
N LEU A 67 -11.23 -8.69 -7.08
CA LEU A 67 -11.35 -7.39 -7.71
C LEU A 67 -10.17 -6.49 -7.32
N TYR A 68 -9.86 -6.40 -6.04
CA TYR A 68 -8.75 -5.58 -5.53
C TYR A 68 -7.42 -6.01 -6.13
N LYS A 69 -7.11 -7.31 -6.11
CA LYS A 69 -5.87 -7.84 -6.68
C LYS A 69 -5.76 -7.60 -8.19
N LYS A 70 -6.87 -7.72 -8.92
CA LYS A 70 -6.93 -7.45 -10.36
C LYS A 70 -6.63 -5.99 -10.67
N GLU A 71 -7.19 -5.06 -9.91
CA GLU A 71 -7.05 -3.63 -10.14
C GLU A 71 -5.70 -3.07 -9.62
N CYS A 72 -5.24 -3.55 -8.46
CA CYS A 72 -4.06 -3.02 -7.77
C CYS A 72 -2.80 -3.87 -7.98
N GLY A 73 -2.91 -5.09 -8.49
CA GLY A 73 -1.78 -6.00 -8.71
C GLY A 73 -1.34 -6.80 -7.49
N GLU A 74 -1.68 -6.36 -6.28
CA GLU A 74 -1.34 -7.01 -5.02
C GLU A 74 -2.59 -7.33 -4.20
N SER A 75 -2.49 -8.32 -3.30
CA SER A 75 -3.59 -8.64 -2.41
C SER A 75 -3.78 -7.57 -1.32
N PHE A 76 -5.00 -7.43 -0.84
CA PHE A 76 -5.31 -6.54 0.30
C PHE A 76 -4.41 -6.78 1.51
N VAL A 77 -4.20 -8.05 1.89
CA VAL A 77 -3.36 -8.42 3.03
C VAL A 77 -1.91 -8.01 2.82
N ALA A 78 -1.38 -8.22 1.63
CA ALA A 78 -0.01 -7.82 1.28
C ALA A 78 0.16 -6.29 1.37
N GLU A 79 -0.78 -5.54 0.83
CA GLU A 79 -0.76 -4.08 0.87
C GLU A 79 -0.91 -3.53 2.30
N LEU A 80 -1.84 -4.08 3.09
CA LEU A 80 -2.03 -3.69 4.49
C LEU A 80 -0.77 -3.97 5.32
N THR A 81 -0.20 -5.16 5.17
CA THR A 81 1.04 -5.55 5.86
C THR A 81 2.18 -4.61 5.49
N ALA A 82 2.32 -4.29 4.23
CA ALA A 82 3.35 -3.41 3.73
C ALA A 82 3.25 -1.99 4.30
N ARG A 83 2.05 -1.43 4.37
CA ARG A 83 1.81 -0.10 4.99
C ARG A 83 2.14 -0.09 6.47
N ARG A 84 1.76 -1.13 7.19
CA ARG A 84 2.11 -1.30 8.60
C ARG A 84 3.61 -1.40 8.83
N ILE A 85 4.32 -2.15 7.99
CA ILE A 85 5.78 -2.28 8.08
C ILE A 85 6.48 -0.96 7.73
N ASP A 86 6.03 -0.22 6.73
CA ASP A 86 6.61 1.08 6.38
C ASP A 86 6.43 2.10 7.52
N TYR A 87 5.28 2.10 8.16
CA TYR A 87 5.04 2.92 9.35
C TYR A 87 5.92 2.50 10.53
N ALA A 88 6.11 1.20 10.74
CA ALA A 88 7.04 0.67 11.75
C ALA A 88 8.48 1.12 11.50
N LYS A 89 8.95 1.08 10.25
CA LYS A 89 10.28 1.61 9.89
C LYS A 89 10.41 3.07 10.28
N GLN A 90 9.41 3.88 10.00
CA GLN A 90 9.38 5.30 10.35
C GLN A 90 9.48 5.49 11.87
N LEU A 91 8.69 4.77 12.65
CA LEU A 91 8.71 4.87 14.11
C LEU A 91 10.04 4.38 14.71
N LEU A 92 10.64 3.34 14.15
CA LEU A 92 11.92 2.81 14.60
C LEU A 92 13.07 3.81 14.45
N VAL A 93 13.08 4.61 13.38
CA VAL A 93 14.17 5.57 13.12
C VAL A 93 13.93 6.94 13.73
N THR A 94 12.69 7.30 14.04
CA THR A 94 12.31 8.63 14.54
C THR A 94 11.99 8.64 16.04
N THR A 95 11.74 7.48 16.66
CA THR A 95 11.38 7.38 18.07
C THR A 95 12.24 6.38 18.82
N GLN A 96 12.27 6.51 20.15
CA GLN A 96 12.88 5.54 21.04
C GLN A 96 11.83 4.63 21.72
N TRP A 97 10.63 4.57 21.16
CA TRP A 97 9.57 3.75 21.71
C TRP A 97 9.97 2.27 21.73
N ARG A 98 9.47 1.56 22.73
CA ARG A 98 9.68 0.12 22.83
C ARG A 98 9.11 -0.60 21.61
N ILE A 99 9.78 -1.65 21.14
CA ILE A 99 9.36 -2.43 19.97
C ILE A 99 7.92 -2.92 20.10
N HIS A 100 7.53 -3.37 21.31
CA HIS A 100 6.16 -3.78 21.59
C HIS A 100 5.15 -2.64 21.32
N LYS A 101 5.44 -1.42 21.78
CA LYS A 101 4.58 -0.26 21.54
C LYS A 101 4.45 0.04 20.03
N ILE A 102 5.55 -0.03 19.31
CA ILE A 102 5.56 0.17 17.85
C ILE A 102 4.68 -0.88 17.17
N SER A 103 4.79 -2.16 17.56
CA SER A 103 3.96 -3.22 16.97
C SER A 103 2.47 -2.94 17.15
N VAL A 104 2.05 -2.50 18.33
CA VAL A 104 0.65 -2.14 18.62
C VAL A 104 0.21 -0.92 17.81
N ASP A 105 1.00 0.15 17.79
CA ASP A 105 0.67 1.38 17.07
C ASP A 105 0.60 1.18 15.53
N CYS A 106 1.29 0.17 15.02
CA CYS A 106 1.23 -0.22 13.61
C CYS A 106 0.02 -1.11 13.27
N GLY A 107 -0.75 -1.55 14.26
CA GLY A 107 -1.93 -2.38 14.04
C GLY A 107 -1.68 -3.89 14.11
N PHE A 108 -0.54 -4.33 14.64
CA PHE A 108 -0.27 -5.75 14.88
C PHE A 108 -0.79 -6.16 16.26
N SER A 109 -1.60 -7.19 16.32
CA SER A 109 -2.13 -7.74 17.58
C SER A 109 -1.13 -8.66 18.28
N ASP A 110 -0.17 -9.23 17.55
CA ASP A 110 0.85 -10.14 18.09
C ASP A 110 2.26 -9.60 17.81
N PRO A 111 3.04 -9.26 18.84
CA PRO A 111 4.41 -8.77 18.69
C PRO A 111 5.36 -9.79 18.02
N LYS A 112 5.15 -11.08 18.22
CA LYS A 112 5.95 -12.13 17.59
C LYS A 112 5.69 -12.20 16.08
N TYR A 113 4.43 -12.10 15.70
CA TYR A 113 4.03 -12.02 14.30
C TYR A 113 4.58 -10.76 13.63
N PHE A 114 4.54 -9.63 14.32
CA PHE A 114 5.15 -8.38 13.87
C PHE A 114 6.65 -8.56 13.60
N ALA A 115 7.41 -9.07 14.55
CA ALA A 115 8.85 -9.26 14.41
C ALA A 115 9.21 -10.18 13.23
N ALA A 116 8.50 -11.30 13.09
CA ALA A 116 8.69 -12.24 11.97
C ALA A 116 8.34 -11.60 10.62
N THR A 117 7.25 -10.86 10.54
CA THR A 117 6.80 -10.16 9.34
C THR A 117 7.78 -9.04 8.96
N PHE A 118 8.24 -8.28 9.93
CA PHE A 118 9.23 -7.21 9.73
C PHE A 118 10.55 -7.78 9.19
N ARG A 119 11.05 -8.87 9.79
CA ARG A 119 12.27 -9.53 9.33
C ARG A 119 12.11 -10.10 7.91
N ARG A 120 10.96 -10.66 7.58
CA ARG A 120 10.68 -11.15 6.23
C ARG A 120 10.69 -10.01 5.20
N ALA A 121 10.19 -8.85 5.57
CA ALA A 121 10.11 -7.68 4.68
C ALA A 121 11.44 -6.93 4.54
N THR A 122 12.26 -6.88 5.60
CA THR A 122 13.46 -6.03 5.68
C THR A 122 14.77 -6.80 5.80
N THR A 123 14.73 -8.11 6.03
CA THR A 123 15.85 -9.01 6.38
C THR A 123 16.47 -8.74 7.74
N LEU A 124 16.04 -7.71 8.45
CA LEU A 124 16.51 -7.31 9.79
C LEU A 124 15.38 -7.45 10.82
N THR A 125 15.74 -7.74 12.06
CA THR A 125 14.79 -7.61 13.16
C THR A 125 14.48 -6.12 13.42
N PRO A 126 13.36 -5.78 14.06
CA PRO A 126 13.07 -4.39 14.43
C PRO A 126 14.19 -3.73 15.22
N SER A 127 14.80 -4.45 16.17
CA SER A 127 15.92 -3.93 16.97
C SER A 127 17.18 -3.69 16.16
N GLU A 128 17.53 -4.61 15.25
CA GLU A 128 18.65 -4.47 14.33
C GLU A 128 18.42 -3.29 13.35
N TYR A 129 17.20 -3.15 12.86
CA TYR A 129 16.84 -2.04 11.98
C TYR A 129 17.00 -0.69 12.70
N ARG A 130 16.53 -0.58 13.94
CA ARG A 130 16.73 0.62 14.76
C ARG A 130 18.21 0.92 14.98
N SER A 131 18.99 -0.08 15.37
CA SER A 131 20.43 0.11 15.62
C SER A 131 21.16 0.62 14.38
N ARG A 132 20.74 0.21 13.22
CA ARG A 132 21.38 0.57 11.94
C ARG A 132 20.93 1.91 11.39
N PHE A 133 19.66 2.27 11.54
CA PHE A 133 19.05 3.41 10.85
C PHE A 133 18.51 4.50 11.78
N TYR A 134 18.67 4.39 13.08
CA TYR A 134 18.17 5.41 14.00
C TYR A 134 18.76 6.78 13.68
N GLY A 135 17.89 7.80 13.56
CA GLY A 135 18.28 9.15 13.17
C GLY A 135 18.48 9.36 11.67
N SER A 136 18.33 8.32 10.86
CA SER A 136 18.36 8.41 9.40
C SER A 136 16.97 8.72 8.83
N ALA A 137 16.91 9.25 7.60
CA ALA A 137 15.62 9.40 6.92
C ALA A 137 15.00 8.02 6.66
N PRO A 138 13.67 7.85 6.89
CA PRO A 138 13.00 6.58 6.62
C PRO A 138 13.15 6.18 5.15
N GLN A 139 13.55 4.94 4.92
CA GLN A 139 13.62 4.40 3.56
C GLN A 139 12.22 3.87 3.18
N PHE A 140 11.52 4.64 2.37
CA PHE A 140 10.25 4.21 1.79
C PHE A 140 10.50 3.52 0.45
N ASP A 141 9.91 2.37 0.26
CA ASP A 141 9.88 1.74 -1.05
C ASP A 141 8.91 2.51 -1.96
N ARG A 142 9.48 3.33 -2.85
CA ARG A 142 8.74 4.20 -3.79
C ARG A 142 8.03 3.43 -4.91
N LYS A 143 8.07 2.10 -4.91
CA LYS A 143 7.51 1.27 -6.00
C LYS A 143 6.04 0.88 -5.81
N ARG A 144 5.33 1.49 -4.88
CA ARG A 144 3.90 1.24 -4.72
C ARG A 144 3.10 2.38 -5.29
N CYS A 145 2.24 2.01 -6.23
CA CYS A 145 1.29 2.92 -6.86
C CYS A 145 0.44 3.68 -5.84
#